data_83ce015c656ccf3992c3fcd10e5a5ad9
#
_entry.id   83ce015c656ccf3992c3fcd10e5a5ad9
#
_cell.length_a   1.000
_cell.length_b   1.000
_cell.length_c   1.000
_cell.angle_alpha   90.00
_cell.angle_beta   90.00
_cell.angle_gamma   90.00
#
_symmetry.space_group_name_H-M   'P 1'
#
loop_
_entity.id
_entity.type
_entity.pdbx_description
1 polymer ?
#
loop_
_entity_poly.entity_id
_entity_poly.type
_entity_poly.pdbx_seq_one_letter_code
_entity_poly.pdbx_strand_id
1 'polypeptide(L)'
;MLTIVDACVRDGTGGSPTAVLDDSAMTDDERRAVPVRAGTSHAAFLGVAGEVRFFTSAGELTGCGHGTVAAQAVLLQRSGSEWRKAWQHTGGRTFEVVATRREDGIEVWFDQGTVSVAQPSTEDASRLCEALGVVGDVVLASPGTPRYLVAVRDPEVLAGLTPDLDRLARLPVLGCFVYAVTGPGAAVARMFAPGIGVGEDIANANSTGCLAAHLNASLLRVDQGDARGFPSTVLASADRGRIRVGGVAVVRPA
;
A
#
# COMPACT_ATOMS: atom_id res chain seq x y z
N MET A 1 -13.64 -19.29 -3.53
CA MET A 1 -13.16 -19.12 -4.94
C MET A 1 -12.03 -18.09 -4.92
N LEU A 2 -10.90 -18.37 -5.61
CA LEU A 2 -9.79 -17.43 -5.75
C LEU A 2 -10.12 -16.40 -6.86
N THR A 3 -9.93 -15.14 -6.55
CA THR A 3 -10.07 -14.02 -7.50
C THR A 3 -8.76 -13.22 -7.51
N ILE A 4 -8.23 -12.90 -8.67
CA ILE A 4 -7.08 -12.00 -8.79
C ILE A 4 -7.58 -10.60 -9.10
N VAL A 5 -7.04 -9.62 -8.38
CA VAL A 5 -7.40 -8.21 -8.52
C VAL A 5 -6.13 -7.41 -8.75
N ASP A 6 -6.12 -6.59 -9.77
CA ASP A 6 -5.09 -5.58 -9.96
C ASP A 6 -5.49 -4.34 -9.16
N ALA A 7 -4.90 -4.18 -7.98
CA ALA A 7 -5.22 -3.10 -7.08
C ALA A 7 -4.35 -1.86 -7.35
N CYS A 8 -4.96 -0.69 -7.27
CA CYS A 8 -4.30 0.59 -7.51
C CYS A 8 -3.76 0.72 -8.96
N VAL A 9 -4.56 0.33 -9.94
CA VAL A 9 -4.20 0.49 -11.36
C VAL A 9 -3.99 1.96 -11.72
N ARG A 10 -3.13 2.21 -12.71
CA ARG A 10 -2.91 3.53 -13.30
C ARG A 10 -3.56 3.56 -14.68
N ASP A 11 -4.56 4.45 -14.83
CA ASP A 11 -5.25 4.65 -16.10
C ASP A 11 -5.73 3.30 -16.71
N GLY A 12 -6.33 2.44 -15.87
CA GLY A 12 -6.89 1.14 -16.23
C GLY A 12 -5.87 0.02 -16.43
N THR A 13 -4.58 0.24 -16.21
CA THR A 13 -3.52 -0.75 -16.45
C THR A 13 -2.59 -0.92 -15.25
N GLY A 14 -1.78 -2.00 -15.23
CA GLY A 14 -0.83 -2.28 -14.17
C GLY A 14 -1.52 -2.65 -12.85
N GLY A 15 -1.17 -1.96 -11.77
CA GLY A 15 -1.67 -2.25 -10.43
C GLY A 15 -0.90 -3.37 -9.72
N SER A 16 -1.16 -3.54 -8.43
CA SER A 16 -0.58 -4.61 -7.62
C SER A 16 -1.46 -5.85 -7.66
N PRO A 17 -1.04 -6.96 -8.31
CA PRO A 17 -1.81 -8.19 -8.32
C PRO A 17 -1.97 -8.72 -6.89
N THR A 18 -3.22 -8.92 -6.48
CA THR A 18 -3.61 -9.34 -5.13
C THR A 18 -4.58 -10.52 -5.23
N ALA A 19 -4.28 -11.60 -4.53
CA ALA A 19 -5.19 -12.74 -4.42
C ALA A 19 -6.29 -12.43 -3.39
N VAL A 20 -7.56 -12.64 -3.75
CA VAL A 20 -8.70 -12.45 -2.84
C VAL A 20 -9.49 -13.74 -2.76
N LEU A 21 -9.73 -14.23 -1.53
CA LEU A 21 -10.45 -15.46 -1.24
C LEU A 21 -11.43 -15.24 -0.09
N ASP A 22 -12.45 -16.09 -0.03
CA ASP A 22 -13.24 -16.21 1.20
C ASP A 22 -12.39 -16.91 2.27
N ASP A 23 -12.40 -16.40 3.50
CA ASP A 23 -11.72 -17.02 4.62
C ASP A 23 -12.44 -18.32 5.00
N SER A 24 -11.73 -19.41 4.99
CA SER A 24 -12.21 -20.73 5.30
C SER A 24 -11.35 -21.35 6.40
N ALA A 25 -11.66 -22.57 6.82
CA ALA A 25 -10.89 -23.31 7.83
C ALA A 25 -9.49 -23.70 7.30
N MET A 26 -8.66 -22.69 7.03
CA MET A 26 -7.25 -22.82 6.64
C MET A 26 -6.35 -22.51 7.82
N THR A 27 -5.22 -23.20 7.89
CA THR A 27 -4.11 -22.80 8.77
C THR A 27 -3.40 -21.57 8.27
N ASP A 28 -2.65 -20.88 9.11
CA ASP A 28 -1.87 -19.70 8.66
C ASP A 28 -0.74 -20.09 7.69
N ASP A 29 -0.22 -21.33 7.77
CA ASP A 29 0.73 -21.85 6.79
C ASP A 29 0.10 -21.99 5.39
N GLU A 30 -1.13 -22.48 5.33
CA GLU A 30 -1.88 -22.57 4.08
C GLU A 30 -2.19 -21.17 3.53
N ARG A 31 -2.54 -20.21 4.39
CA ARG A 31 -2.75 -18.81 3.98
C ARG A 31 -1.48 -18.17 3.42
N ARG A 32 -0.31 -18.38 4.07
CA ARG A 32 0.99 -17.92 3.59
C ARG A 32 1.38 -18.50 2.23
N ALA A 33 0.94 -19.71 1.91
CA ALA A 33 1.20 -20.34 0.62
C ALA A 33 0.35 -19.76 -0.53
N VAL A 34 -0.77 -19.08 -0.23
CA VAL A 34 -1.68 -18.55 -1.27
C VAL A 34 -1.02 -17.51 -2.15
N PRO A 35 -0.37 -16.44 -1.64
CA PRO A 35 0.27 -15.45 -2.50
C PRO A 35 1.29 -16.10 -3.45
N VAL A 36 2.11 -17.01 -2.96
CA VAL A 36 3.14 -17.70 -3.76
C VAL A 36 2.48 -18.50 -4.89
N ARG A 37 1.47 -19.32 -4.58
CA ARG A 37 0.75 -20.13 -5.58
C ARG A 37 -0.01 -19.30 -6.60
N ALA A 38 -0.50 -18.14 -6.18
CA ALA A 38 -1.24 -17.22 -7.04
C ALA A 38 -0.32 -16.29 -7.87
N GLY A 39 1.00 -16.31 -7.62
CA GLY A 39 1.94 -15.38 -8.26
C GLY A 39 1.74 -13.93 -7.84
N THR A 40 1.27 -13.71 -6.61
CA THR A 40 1.03 -12.37 -6.03
C THR A 40 1.93 -12.15 -4.83
N SER A 41 2.16 -10.89 -4.44
CA SER A 41 2.91 -10.56 -3.22
C SER A 41 2.04 -10.70 -1.96
N HIS A 42 0.73 -10.49 -2.10
CA HIS A 42 -0.24 -10.45 -1.01
C HIS A 42 -1.49 -11.24 -1.31
N ALA A 43 -2.15 -11.74 -0.26
CA ALA A 43 -3.48 -12.30 -0.32
C ALA A 43 -4.40 -11.66 0.74
N ALA A 44 -5.66 -11.42 0.37
CA ALA A 44 -6.73 -10.96 1.24
C ALA A 44 -7.75 -12.07 1.45
N PHE A 45 -8.07 -12.38 2.69
CA PHE A 45 -9.04 -13.39 3.11
C PHE A 45 -10.28 -12.70 3.66
N LEU A 46 -11.42 -12.90 3.00
CA LEU A 46 -12.69 -12.27 3.33
C LEU A 46 -13.42 -13.12 4.38
N GLY A 47 -13.48 -12.65 5.60
CA GLY A 47 -14.22 -13.24 6.70
C GLY A 47 -15.67 -12.76 6.77
N VAL A 48 -16.34 -13.15 7.85
CA VAL A 48 -17.72 -12.73 8.13
C VAL A 48 -17.75 -11.30 8.69
N ALA A 49 -18.89 -10.64 8.58
CA ALA A 49 -19.16 -9.33 9.19
C ALA A 49 -18.14 -8.23 8.87
N GLY A 50 -17.46 -8.30 7.70
CA GLY A 50 -16.50 -7.29 7.27
C GLY A 50 -15.06 -7.53 7.75
N GLU A 51 -14.78 -8.68 8.31
CA GLU A 51 -13.42 -9.09 8.64
C GLU A 51 -12.61 -9.34 7.36
N VAL A 52 -11.37 -8.81 7.33
CA VAL A 52 -10.40 -9.07 6.26
C VAL A 52 -9.03 -9.29 6.87
N ARG A 53 -8.42 -10.44 6.58
CA ARG A 53 -7.06 -10.78 6.98
C ARG A 53 -6.13 -10.70 5.78
N PHE A 54 -4.90 -10.26 5.99
CA PHE A 54 -3.91 -10.11 4.93
C PHE A 54 -2.67 -10.96 5.20
N PHE A 55 -2.19 -11.65 4.18
CA PHE A 55 -1.00 -12.48 4.27
C PHE A 55 -0.02 -12.19 3.14
N THR A 56 1.27 -12.25 3.49
CA THR A 56 2.39 -12.48 2.58
C THR A 56 2.93 -13.88 2.80
N SER A 57 3.95 -14.29 2.05
CA SER A 57 4.68 -15.53 2.32
C SER A 57 5.38 -15.54 3.68
N ALA A 58 5.68 -14.37 4.25
CA ALA A 58 6.33 -14.24 5.56
C ALA A 58 5.36 -14.35 6.74
N GLY A 59 4.07 -14.02 6.55
CA GLY A 59 3.06 -14.08 7.62
C GLY A 59 1.88 -13.16 7.43
N GLU A 60 1.07 -13.06 8.49
CA GLU A 60 -0.07 -12.16 8.56
C GLU A 60 0.39 -10.71 8.74
N LEU A 61 -0.27 -9.80 8.05
CA LEU A 61 -0.08 -8.36 8.17
C LEU A 61 -1.20 -7.74 9.01
N THR A 62 -0.87 -6.81 9.88
CA THR A 62 -1.85 -6.03 10.66
C THR A 62 -2.66 -5.04 9.80
N GLY A 63 -2.29 -4.86 8.53
CA GLY A 63 -3.00 -4.04 7.56
C GLY A 63 -2.28 -4.03 6.22
N CYS A 64 -3.08 -3.97 5.14
CA CYS A 64 -2.59 -3.90 3.77
C CYS A 64 -3.49 -2.97 2.97
N GLY A 65 -2.93 -1.86 2.48
CA GLY A 65 -3.74 -0.84 1.79
C GLY A 65 -4.26 -1.32 0.43
N HIS A 66 -3.39 -1.76 -0.47
CA HIS A 66 -3.82 -2.31 -1.76
C HIS A 66 -4.65 -3.59 -1.60
N GLY A 67 -4.35 -4.39 -0.56
CA GLY A 67 -5.19 -5.53 -0.19
C GLY A 67 -6.60 -5.12 0.22
N THR A 68 -6.76 -4.01 0.95
CA THR A 68 -8.08 -3.42 1.27
C THR A 68 -8.80 -2.99 0.00
N VAL A 69 -8.09 -2.32 -0.92
CA VAL A 69 -8.64 -1.92 -2.23
C VAL A 69 -9.14 -3.16 -3.00
N ALA A 70 -8.33 -4.22 -3.08
CA ALA A 70 -8.69 -5.48 -3.75
C ALA A 70 -9.88 -6.16 -3.10
N ALA A 71 -9.88 -6.32 -1.77
CA ALA A 71 -10.96 -6.98 -1.03
C ALA A 71 -12.31 -6.29 -1.24
N GLN A 72 -12.33 -4.95 -1.13
CA GLN A 72 -13.56 -4.18 -1.27
C GLN A 72 -14.06 -4.11 -2.71
N ALA A 73 -13.16 -4.17 -3.70
CA ALA A 73 -13.54 -4.30 -5.10
C ALA A 73 -14.27 -5.62 -5.38
N VAL A 74 -13.76 -6.75 -4.86
CA VAL A 74 -14.45 -8.06 -4.97
C VAL A 74 -15.80 -8.04 -4.27
N LEU A 75 -15.89 -7.45 -3.07
CA LEU A 75 -17.14 -7.36 -2.32
C LEU A 75 -18.18 -6.49 -3.04
N LEU A 76 -17.77 -5.36 -3.63
CA LEU A 76 -18.67 -4.55 -4.44
C LEU A 76 -19.12 -5.31 -5.72
N GLN A 77 -18.19 -5.96 -6.41
CA GLN A 77 -18.52 -6.74 -7.60
C GLN A 77 -19.54 -7.84 -7.29
N ARG A 78 -19.35 -8.59 -6.21
CA ARG A 78 -20.27 -9.65 -5.75
C ARG A 78 -21.66 -9.14 -5.36
N SER A 79 -21.74 -7.91 -4.83
CA SER A 79 -23.02 -7.30 -4.43
C SER A 79 -23.90 -6.88 -5.61
N GLY A 80 -23.33 -6.73 -6.82
CA GLY A 80 -24.03 -6.21 -8.00
C GLY A 80 -24.39 -4.71 -7.91
N SER A 81 -23.99 -4.02 -6.84
CA SER A 81 -24.34 -2.62 -6.61
C SER A 81 -23.38 -1.66 -7.32
N GLU A 82 -23.81 -0.40 -7.51
CA GLU A 82 -22.95 0.66 -8.07
C GLU A 82 -22.00 1.24 -7.03
N TRP A 83 -22.34 1.17 -5.76
CA TRP A 83 -21.50 1.61 -4.66
C TRP A 83 -21.79 0.84 -3.38
N ARG A 84 -20.82 0.84 -2.48
CA ARG A 84 -20.90 0.18 -1.17
C ARG A 84 -20.17 1.01 -0.13
N LYS A 85 -20.81 1.28 1.01
CA LYS A 85 -20.19 1.80 2.22
C LYS A 85 -20.25 0.72 3.30
N ALA A 86 -19.12 0.45 3.95
CA ALA A 86 -19.05 -0.61 4.96
C ALA A 86 -17.98 -0.31 6.01
N TRP A 87 -17.96 -1.12 7.04
CA TRP A 87 -16.88 -1.19 8.01
C TRP A 87 -16.01 -2.41 7.71
N GLN A 88 -14.70 -2.22 7.70
CA GLN A 88 -13.74 -3.31 7.61
C GLN A 88 -13.05 -3.50 8.95
N HIS A 89 -12.88 -4.77 9.35
CA HIS A 89 -12.20 -5.19 10.55
C HIS A 89 -10.88 -5.88 10.15
N THR A 90 -9.73 -5.34 10.56
CA THR A 90 -8.41 -5.85 10.19
C THR A 90 -7.39 -5.51 11.26
N GLY A 91 -6.63 -6.50 11.74
CA GLY A 91 -5.51 -6.30 12.67
C GLY A 91 -5.90 -5.54 13.94
N GLY A 92 -7.09 -5.81 14.49
CA GLY A 92 -7.62 -5.13 15.67
C GLY A 92 -8.15 -3.70 15.42
N ARG A 93 -8.18 -3.24 14.17
CA ARG A 93 -8.73 -1.94 13.78
C ARG A 93 -10.06 -2.11 13.05
N THR A 94 -10.93 -1.13 13.24
CA THR A 94 -12.20 -0.99 12.49
C THR A 94 -12.19 0.38 11.81
N PHE A 95 -12.45 0.40 10.51
CA PHE A 95 -12.47 1.63 9.74
C PHE A 95 -13.50 1.59 8.62
N GLU A 96 -13.94 2.79 8.23
CA GLU A 96 -14.88 2.96 7.14
C GLU A 96 -14.21 2.76 5.79
N VAL A 97 -14.90 2.07 4.88
CA VAL A 97 -14.52 1.93 3.48
C VAL A 97 -15.70 2.29 2.58
N VAL A 98 -15.39 2.91 1.45
CA VAL A 98 -16.35 3.23 0.38
C VAL A 98 -15.77 2.69 -0.93
N ALA A 99 -16.55 1.88 -1.64
CA ALA A 99 -16.22 1.39 -2.96
C ALA A 99 -17.28 1.87 -3.96
N THR A 100 -16.86 2.32 -5.14
CA THR A 100 -17.74 2.88 -6.16
C THR A 100 -17.31 2.38 -7.53
N ARG A 101 -18.26 1.94 -8.38
CA ARG A 101 -17.96 1.61 -9.77
C ARG A 101 -17.58 2.86 -10.56
N ARG A 102 -16.58 2.71 -11.42
CA ARG A 102 -16.09 3.71 -12.36
C ARG A 102 -15.97 3.06 -13.74
N GLU A 103 -15.78 3.86 -14.76
CA GLU A 103 -15.57 3.38 -16.13
C GLU A 103 -14.31 2.52 -16.26
N ASP A 104 -13.26 2.86 -15.52
CA ASP A 104 -11.93 2.23 -15.52
C ASP A 104 -11.76 1.15 -14.42
N GLY A 105 -12.80 0.84 -13.63
CA GLY A 105 -12.74 -0.17 -12.59
C GLY A 105 -13.58 0.14 -11.35
N ILE A 106 -13.09 -0.23 -10.19
CA ILE A 106 -13.73 0.02 -8.90
C ILE A 106 -12.82 0.92 -8.05
N GLU A 107 -13.24 2.15 -7.82
CA GLU A 107 -12.55 3.06 -6.93
C GLU A 107 -12.90 2.72 -5.48
N VAL A 108 -11.86 2.57 -4.65
CA VAL A 108 -12.00 2.29 -3.21
C VAL A 108 -11.29 3.36 -2.40
N TRP A 109 -11.97 3.90 -1.40
CA TRP A 109 -11.40 4.78 -0.39
C TRP A 109 -11.62 4.22 1.01
N PHE A 110 -10.62 4.32 1.87
CA PHE A 110 -10.72 3.90 3.26
C PHE A 110 -10.06 4.89 4.22
N ASP A 111 -10.52 4.89 5.46
CA ASP A 111 -9.97 5.71 6.54
C ASP A 111 -8.72 5.03 7.13
N GLN A 112 -7.56 5.63 6.91
CA GLN A 112 -6.31 5.17 7.51
C GLN A 112 -6.18 5.61 8.98
N GLY A 113 -6.96 6.58 9.43
CA GLY A 113 -6.87 7.19 10.75
C GLY A 113 -5.84 8.32 10.78
N THR A 114 -5.22 8.51 11.94
CA THR A 114 -4.19 9.53 12.15
C THR A 114 -2.80 8.99 11.81
N VAL A 115 -1.92 9.89 11.42
CA VAL A 115 -0.50 9.59 11.16
C VAL A 115 0.34 10.49 12.04
N SER A 116 1.26 9.91 12.81
CA SER A 116 2.30 10.67 13.50
C SER A 116 3.48 10.90 12.56
N VAL A 117 4.07 12.10 12.62
CA VAL A 117 5.25 12.48 11.86
C VAL A 117 6.30 13.01 12.83
N ALA A 118 7.53 12.51 12.74
CA ALA A 118 8.64 12.88 13.61
C ALA A 118 9.98 12.90 12.84
N GLN A 119 10.98 13.54 13.41
CA GLN A 119 12.35 13.45 12.88
C GLN A 119 13.00 12.14 13.38
N PRO A 120 13.66 11.37 12.52
CA PRO A 120 14.49 10.24 12.96
C PRO A 120 15.75 10.72 13.66
N SER A 121 16.50 9.81 14.29
CA SER A 121 17.85 10.12 14.72
C SER A 121 18.76 10.39 13.51
N THR A 122 19.78 11.22 13.68
CA THR A 122 20.76 11.51 12.61
C THR A 122 21.46 10.21 12.16
N GLU A 123 21.72 9.31 13.08
CA GLU A 123 22.35 8.01 12.80
C GLU A 123 21.46 7.13 11.91
N ASP A 124 20.17 7.01 12.24
CA ASP A 124 19.21 6.22 11.44
C ASP A 124 19.01 6.82 10.05
N ALA A 125 18.91 8.16 9.97
CA ALA A 125 18.80 8.85 8.69
C ALA A 125 20.02 8.61 7.80
N SER A 126 21.25 8.69 8.38
CA SER A 126 22.50 8.42 7.64
C SER A 126 22.58 6.97 7.17
N ARG A 127 22.30 5.99 8.04
CA ARG A 127 22.29 4.56 7.69
C ARG A 127 21.29 4.25 6.58
N LEU A 128 20.11 4.87 6.63
CA LEU A 128 19.08 4.72 5.61
C LEU A 128 19.54 5.28 4.26
N CYS A 129 20.04 6.51 4.24
CA CYS A 129 20.54 7.16 3.02
C CYS A 129 21.71 6.38 2.39
N GLU A 130 22.62 5.85 3.21
CA GLU A 130 23.70 4.96 2.76
C GLU A 130 23.15 3.67 2.12
N ALA A 131 22.17 3.01 2.76
CA ALA A 131 21.56 1.79 2.24
C ALA A 131 20.78 2.02 0.94
N LEU A 132 20.21 3.21 0.77
CA LEU A 132 19.52 3.63 -0.44
C LEU A 132 20.46 4.14 -1.54
N GLY A 133 21.69 4.56 -1.18
CA GLY A 133 22.62 5.22 -2.10
C GLY A 133 22.16 6.63 -2.52
N VAL A 134 21.46 7.35 -1.63
CA VAL A 134 20.92 8.69 -1.94
C VAL A 134 21.25 9.71 -0.86
N VAL A 135 21.12 10.98 -1.24
CA VAL A 135 21.04 12.10 -0.30
C VAL A 135 19.61 12.62 -0.35
N GLY A 136 18.95 12.72 0.81
CA GLY A 136 17.58 13.17 0.89
C GLY A 136 17.15 13.51 2.32
N ASP A 137 16.04 14.23 2.42
CA ASP A 137 15.43 14.54 3.71
C ASP A 137 14.64 13.31 4.20
N VAL A 138 14.88 12.91 5.43
CA VAL A 138 14.28 11.72 6.03
C VAL A 138 13.29 12.12 7.12
N VAL A 139 12.11 11.54 7.07
CA VAL A 139 11.06 11.71 8.08
C VAL A 139 10.59 10.33 8.54
N LEU A 140 10.35 10.18 9.84
CA LEU A 140 9.71 8.99 10.41
C LEU A 140 8.20 9.24 10.47
N ALA A 141 7.41 8.41 9.80
CA ALA A 141 5.96 8.50 9.81
C ALA A 141 5.32 7.17 10.26
N SER A 142 4.21 7.25 10.99
CA SER A 142 3.53 6.06 11.49
C SER A 142 2.02 6.21 11.51
N PRO A 143 1.30 5.31 10.81
CA PRO A 143 -0.13 5.08 10.99
C PRO A 143 -0.40 3.93 11.97
N GLY A 144 0.52 3.67 12.91
CA GLY A 144 0.56 2.54 13.82
C GLY A 144 1.86 1.74 13.73
N THR A 145 2.35 1.44 12.53
CA THR A 145 3.67 0.82 12.29
C THR A 145 4.58 1.83 11.60
N PRO A 146 5.76 2.16 12.17
CA PRO A 146 6.63 3.20 11.65
C PRO A 146 7.31 2.81 10.33
N ARG A 147 7.58 3.83 9.51
CA ARG A 147 8.31 3.76 8.24
C ARG A 147 9.05 5.06 7.98
N TYR A 148 10.10 5.01 7.20
CA TYR A 148 10.77 6.22 6.74
C TYR A 148 10.14 6.73 5.43
N LEU A 149 9.97 8.04 5.35
CA LEU A 149 9.73 8.77 4.11
C LEU A 149 11.04 9.47 3.74
N VAL A 150 11.50 9.29 2.51
CA VAL A 150 12.76 9.86 2.03
C VAL A 150 12.49 10.71 0.79
N ALA A 151 12.65 12.02 0.92
CA ALA A 151 12.49 12.94 -0.21
C ALA A 151 13.76 12.95 -1.06
N VAL A 152 13.63 12.68 -2.34
CA VAL A 152 14.69 12.94 -3.35
C VAL A 152 14.22 14.05 -4.29
N ARG A 153 15.18 14.79 -4.85
CA ARG A 153 14.84 15.96 -5.69
C ARG A 153 14.31 15.58 -7.06
N ASP A 154 14.84 14.49 -7.60
CA ASP A 154 14.68 14.15 -9.01
C ASP A 154 13.99 12.79 -9.17
N PRO A 155 12.90 12.70 -9.96
CA PRO A 155 12.29 11.43 -10.34
C PRO A 155 13.28 10.47 -11.04
N GLU A 156 14.29 10.96 -11.75
CA GLU A 156 15.30 10.10 -12.38
C GLU A 156 16.19 9.43 -11.35
N VAL A 157 16.56 10.13 -10.27
CA VAL A 157 17.27 9.54 -9.13
C VAL A 157 16.44 8.42 -8.52
N LEU A 158 15.13 8.67 -8.32
CA LEU A 158 14.22 7.65 -7.80
C LEU A 158 14.13 6.43 -8.72
N ALA A 159 13.99 6.63 -10.03
CA ALA A 159 13.90 5.54 -11.00
C ALA A 159 15.16 4.68 -11.02
N GLY A 160 16.33 5.28 -10.87
CA GLY A 160 17.63 4.60 -10.87
C GLY A 160 18.03 3.91 -9.56
N LEU A 161 17.20 3.96 -8.50
CA LEU A 161 17.55 3.38 -7.21
C LEU A 161 17.82 1.88 -7.29
N THR A 162 18.93 1.46 -6.72
CA THR A 162 19.31 0.06 -6.50
C THR A 162 19.74 -0.13 -5.05
N PRO A 163 18.77 -0.15 -4.09
CA PRO A 163 19.09 -0.15 -2.68
C PRO A 163 19.69 -1.46 -2.21
N ASP A 164 20.52 -1.39 -1.16
CA ASP A 164 21.00 -2.55 -0.41
C ASP A 164 19.85 -3.07 0.49
N LEU A 165 19.10 -4.05 -0.02
CA LEU A 165 17.95 -4.63 0.67
C LEU A 165 18.32 -5.32 1.98
N ASP A 166 19.52 -5.88 2.10
CA ASP A 166 19.99 -6.52 3.33
C ASP A 166 20.25 -5.49 4.43
N ARG A 167 20.78 -4.32 4.08
CA ARG A 167 20.89 -3.20 5.02
C ARG A 167 19.54 -2.64 5.40
N LEU A 168 18.63 -2.48 4.46
CA LEU A 168 17.26 -2.01 4.72
C LEU A 168 16.48 -2.96 5.64
N ALA A 169 16.65 -4.27 5.49
CA ALA A 169 16.00 -5.27 6.33
C ALA A 169 16.40 -5.19 7.83
N ARG A 170 17.54 -4.56 8.14
CA ARG A 170 18.04 -4.41 9.53
C ARG A 170 17.54 -3.13 10.22
N LEU A 171 16.84 -2.27 9.49
CA LEU A 171 16.30 -1.04 10.08
C LEU A 171 15.11 -1.36 11.01
N PRO A 172 14.94 -0.63 12.13
CA PRO A 172 13.90 -0.90 13.13
C PRO A 172 12.53 -0.37 12.70
N VAL A 173 12.19 -0.47 11.43
CA VAL A 173 10.94 0.02 10.82
C VAL A 173 10.42 -0.98 9.79
N LEU A 174 9.16 -0.84 9.41
CA LEU A 174 8.56 -1.68 8.38
C LEU A 174 9.31 -1.59 7.03
N GLY A 175 9.81 -0.40 6.70
CA GLY A 175 10.50 -0.14 5.44
C GLY A 175 10.67 1.36 5.17
N CYS A 176 11.05 1.68 3.95
CA CYS A 176 11.23 3.06 3.52
C CYS A 176 10.50 3.36 2.20
N PHE A 177 9.88 4.53 2.17
CA PHE A 177 9.14 5.08 1.03
C PHE A 177 9.91 6.25 0.47
N VAL A 178 10.61 6.03 -0.62
CA VAL A 178 11.39 7.07 -1.31
C VAL A 178 10.49 7.75 -2.34
N TYR A 179 10.45 9.07 -2.34
CA TYR A 179 9.55 9.82 -3.21
C TYR A 179 10.20 11.07 -3.80
N ALA A 180 9.69 11.49 -4.95
CA ALA A 180 9.96 12.78 -5.57
C ALA A 180 8.63 13.49 -5.88
N VAL A 181 8.50 14.76 -5.49
CA VAL A 181 7.34 15.59 -5.83
C VAL A 181 7.47 16.01 -7.28
N THR A 182 6.42 15.78 -8.09
CA THR A 182 6.41 16.10 -9.53
C THR A 182 5.57 17.32 -9.86
N GLY A 183 4.74 17.75 -8.90
CA GLY A 183 3.89 18.93 -9.06
C GLY A 183 2.93 19.11 -7.88
N PRO A 184 2.07 20.12 -7.89
CA PRO A 184 1.07 20.31 -6.85
C PRO A 184 0.15 19.09 -6.72
N GLY A 185 0.15 18.44 -5.55
CA GLY A 185 -0.65 17.24 -5.28
C GLY A 185 -0.22 15.99 -6.07
N ALA A 186 1.00 15.96 -6.61
CA ALA A 186 1.50 14.84 -7.39
C ALA A 186 2.94 14.46 -6.98
N ALA A 187 3.19 13.16 -6.90
CA ALA A 187 4.51 12.59 -6.62
C ALA A 187 4.68 11.25 -7.34
N VAL A 188 5.92 10.82 -7.47
CA VAL A 188 6.31 9.46 -7.82
C VAL A 188 7.02 8.83 -6.62
N ALA A 189 6.88 7.52 -6.43
CA ALA A 189 7.49 6.87 -5.26
C ALA A 189 7.84 5.40 -5.49
N ARG A 190 8.77 4.89 -4.66
CA ARG A 190 9.11 3.46 -4.55
C ARG A 190 9.11 3.07 -3.07
N MET A 191 8.54 1.92 -2.75
CA MET A 191 8.49 1.38 -1.39
C MET A 191 9.35 0.13 -1.26
N PHE A 192 10.28 0.15 -0.34
CA PHE A 192 11.14 -0.99 -0.01
C PHE A 192 10.82 -1.50 1.39
N ALA A 193 10.43 -2.76 1.51
CA ALA A 193 10.02 -3.39 2.78
C ALA A 193 10.58 -4.82 2.91
N PRO A 194 11.91 -5.01 2.80
CA PRO A 194 12.51 -6.35 2.81
C PRO A 194 12.32 -7.07 4.15
N GLY A 195 12.14 -6.35 5.25
CA GLY A 195 11.89 -6.93 6.58
C GLY A 195 10.59 -7.72 6.69
N ILE A 196 9.63 -7.53 5.78
CA ILE A 196 8.38 -8.31 5.70
C ILE A 196 8.35 -9.25 4.48
N GLY A 197 9.51 -9.54 3.89
CA GLY A 197 9.61 -10.43 2.73
C GLY A 197 9.23 -9.77 1.39
N VAL A 198 9.09 -8.46 1.34
CA VAL A 198 8.76 -7.71 0.12
C VAL A 198 9.92 -6.77 -0.21
N GLY A 199 10.79 -7.16 -1.15
CA GLY A 199 11.94 -6.34 -1.54
C GLY A 199 11.53 -4.96 -2.04
N GLU A 200 10.55 -4.92 -2.95
CA GLU A 200 9.89 -3.69 -3.41
C GLU A 200 8.40 -3.93 -3.59
N ASP A 201 7.58 -3.09 -2.96
CA ASP A 201 6.11 -3.12 -3.07
C ASP A 201 5.64 -2.26 -4.25
N ILE A 202 4.74 -2.81 -5.06
CA ILE A 202 4.23 -2.18 -6.28
C ILE A 202 3.37 -0.96 -5.96
N ALA A 203 2.50 -1.06 -4.94
CA ALA A 203 1.55 -0.01 -4.56
C ALA A 203 1.37 0.06 -3.04
N ASN A 204 2.11 0.93 -2.37
CA ASN A 204 2.02 1.06 -0.92
C ASN A 204 1.10 2.22 -0.50
N ALA A 205 -0.16 1.88 -0.25
CA ALA A 205 -1.18 2.85 0.13
C ALA A 205 -0.92 3.46 1.53
N ASN A 206 -0.46 2.66 2.49
CA ASN A 206 -0.21 3.15 3.85
C ASN A 206 0.89 4.22 3.89
N SER A 207 1.96 4.05 3.11
CA SER A 207 3.03 5.05 3.01
C SER A 207 2.61 6.28 2.22
N THR A 208 1.74 6.12 1.22
CA THR A 208 1.13 7.25 0.51
C THR A 208 0.29 8.11 1.45
N GLY A 209 -0.48 7.49 2.34
CA GLY A 209 -1.20 8.22 3.40
C GLY A 209 -0.27 8.93 4.38
N CYS A 210 0.85 8.31 4.73
CA CYS A 210 1.90 8.97 5.53
C CYS A 210 2.48 10.19 4.81
N LEU A 211 2.72 10.07 3.50
CA LEU A 211 3.20 11.19 2.69
C LEU A 211 2.18 12.32 2.60
N ALA A 212 0.89 12.00 2.41
CA ALA A 212 -0.18 13.00 2.42
C ALA A 212 -0.25 13.77 3.75
N ALA A 213 -0.08 13.06 4.88
CA ALA A 213 -0.02 13.69 6.21
C ALA A 213 1.21 14.59 6.35
N HIS A 214 2.39 14.13 5.90
CA HIS A 214 3.64 14.90 5.96
C HIS A 214 3.57 16.17 5.13
N LEU A 215 3.04 16.08 3.90
CA LEU A 215 2.88 17.22 3.00
C LEU A 215 1.63 18.07 3.29
N ASN A 216 0.79 17.66 4.24
CA ASN A 216 -0.51 18.26 4.52
C ASN A 216 -1.37 18.43 3.23
N ALA A 217 -1.38 17.40 2.39
CA ALA A 217 -1.99 17.45 1.07
C ALA A 217 -3.48 17.10 1.16
N SER A 218 -4.36 18.04 0.76
CA SER A 218 -5.82 17.81 0.69
C SER A 218 -6.20 16.74 -0.34
N LEU A 219 -5.39 16.60 -1.39
CA LEU A 219 -5.42 15.49 -2.33
C LEU A 219 -3.98 15.27 -2.84
N LEU A 220 -3.55 14.02 -2.84
CA LEU A 220 -2.25 13.59 -3.32
C LEU A 220 -2.41 12.37 -4.23
N ARG A 221 -1.89 12.44 -5.44
CA ARG A 221 -1.71 11.33 -6.36
C ARG A 221 -0.26 10.89 -6.30
N VAL A 222 -0.02 9.61 -6.06
CA VAL A 222 1.34 9.04 -6.07
C VAL A 222 1.42 7.89 -7.03
N ASP A 223 2.23 8.05 -8.06
CA ASP A 223 2.51 7.01 -9.04
C ASP A 223 3.67 6.13 -8.55
N GLN A 224 3.48 4.82 -8.64
CA GLN A 224 4.37 3.78 -8.12
C GLN A 224 4.44 2.60 -9.09
N GLY A 225 5.33 1.63 -8.82
CA GLY A 225 5.35 0.34 -9.49
C GLY A 225 6.05 0.29 -10.85
N ASP A 226 6.49 1.43 -11.40
CA ASP A 226 7.14 1.49 -12.72
C ASP A 226 8.39 0.63 -12.80
N ALA A 227 9.25 0.68 -11.79
CA ALA A 227 10.46 -0.13 -11.71
C ALA A 227 10.19 -1.65 -11.65
N ARG A 228 8.95 -2.03 -11.33
CA ARG A 228 8.48 -3.42 -11.29
C ARG A 228 7.70 -3.83 -12.54
N GLY A 229 7.49 -2.91 -13.50
CA GLY A 229 6.67 -3.14 -14.69
C GLY A 229 5.17 -3.17 -14.43
N PHE A 230 4.72 -2.70 -13.26
CA PHE A 230 3.31 -2.64 -12.86
C PHE A 230 2.93 -1.21 -12.49
N PRO A 231 2.75 -0.30 -13.47
CA PRO A 231 2.39 1.08 -13.20
C PRO A 231 1.16 1.14 -12.31
N SER A 232 1.26 1.87 -11.20
CA SER A 232 0.22 1.93 -10.18
C SER A 232 0.01 3.35 -9.74
N THR A 233 -1.21 3.70 -9.31
CA THR A 233 -1.53 4.99 -8.72
C THR A 233 -2.25 4.78 -7.39
N VAL A 234 -1.72 5.40 -6.34
CA VAL A 234 -2.38 5.47 -5.04
C VAL A 234 -2.79 6.92 -4.79
N LEU A 235 -4.02 7.10 -4.33
CA LEU A 235 -4.57 8.38 -3.94
C LEU A 235 -4.56 8.51 -2.43
N ALA A 236 -4.31 9.70 -1.90
CA ALA A 236 -4.45 9.98 -0.48
C ALA A 236 -4.95 11.40 -0.25
N SER A 237 -5.56 11.63 0.91
CA SER A 237 -5.97 12.96 1.35
C SER A 237 -5.73 13.14 2.84
N ALA A 238 -5.30 14.35 3.23
CA ALA A 238 -5.21 14.76 4.62
C ALA A 238 -6.21 15.90 4.87
N ASP A 239 -7.18 15.65 5.74
CA ASP A 239 -8.14 16.66 6.17
C ASP A 239 -8.28 16.63 7.69
N ARG A 240 -7.96 17.76 8.35
CA ARG A 240 -8.07 17.95 9.81
C ARG A 240 -7.42 16.81 10.61
N GLY A 241 -6.28 16.31 10.14
CA GLY A 241 -5.52 15.22 10.79
C GLY A 241 -6.06 13.81 10.50
N ARG A 242 -7.16 13.66 9.75
CA ARG A 242 -7.64 12.37 9.25
C ARG A 242 -7.04 12.09 7.88
N ILE A 243 -6.56 10.89 7.71
CA ILE A 243 -5.95 10.45 6.47
C ILE A 243 -6.86 9.42 5.81
N ARG A 244 -7.24 9.68 4.56
CA ARG A 244 -7.93 8.70 3.71
C ARG A 244 -6.99 8.29 2.59
N VAL A 245 -7.07 7.02 2.22
CA VAL A 245 -6.27 6.44 1.16
C VAL A 245 -7.18 5.68 0.21
N GLY A 246 -6.84 5.68 -1.07
CA GLY A 246 -7.65 5.02 -2.07
C GLY A 246 -6.88 4.64 -3.33
N GLY A 247 -7.58 3.99 -4.24
CA GLY A 247 -7.10 3.61 -5.55
C GLY A 247 -8.17 2.90 -6.35
N VAL A 248 -7.93 2.73 -7.64
CA VAL A 248 -8.82 2.00 -8.54
C VAL A 248 -8.35 0.56 -8.66
N ALA A 249 -9.27 -0.38 -8.63
CA ALA A 249 -9.01 -1.81 -8.80
C ALA A 249 -9.72 -2.36 -10.03
N VAL A 250 -9.06 -3.27 -10.72
CA VAL A 250 -9.64 -4.08 -11.80
C VAL A 250 -9.69 -5.54 -11.35
N VAL A 251 -10.88 -6.10 -11.28
CA VAL A 251 -11.07 -7.52 -10.94
C VAL A 251 -10.92 -8.33 -12.22
N ARG A 252 -9.93 -9.25 -12.26
CA ARG A 252 -9.69 -10.07 -13.45
C ARG A 252 -10.85 -11.04 -13.67
N PRO A 253 -11.23 -11.31 -14.93
CA PRO A 253 -12.15 -12.40 -15.25
C PRO A 253 -11.65 -13.73 -14.68
N ALA A 254 -12.60 -14.62 -14.30
CA ALA A 254 -12.31 -15.96 -13.80
C ALA A 254 -11.84 -16.90 -14.92
#